data_e5176725e61a600a19fec44c36010897
#
_entry.id   e5176725e61a600a19fec44c36010897
#
_cell.length_a   1.000
_cell.length_b   1.000
_cell.length_c   1.000
_cell.angle_alpha   90.00
_cell.angle_beta   90.00
_cell.angle_gamma   90.00
#
_symmetry.space_group_name_H-M   'P 1'
#
loop_
_entity.id
_entity.type
_entity.pdbx_description
1 polymer ?
#
loop_
_entity_poly.entity_id
_entity_poly.type
_entity_poly.pdbx_seq_one_letter_code
_entity_poly.pdbx_strand_id
1 'polypeptide(L)'
;MLLLEKLAFVGGSSAICGGGSTVACTEHQKKLGIKDSKEQLYRDIMKVGGNLNDPKVVQTFTDHVLEVYNWFMAHGGKLNKEHLTGNVSVPRNHQINPGSVLSGLQKLAESKGVKIMTSTPAVRLAYDSKKHAIVGVYAKSEEKEMAIEAKKGVILTSGGFARNKKMLAQYVPRMANTLAICGMGSDGDGLKMAQAYGADVADMPYIKATFAFNTKPQSISDSAYPFWLGGIVVNKAGKRFVNESIPKKDVGDYVLEQEGGIGYIVYDEPVRQESLKAARNNGSVLQSEERGLVFKGQTIGEAAAKAGLDPKVVEATVKAYNSDIEKYGEDRVFGRKHQAGEMGKLRPINKPPFYVFPGTAVLLATYCGVKINEKTEVIDVFGNKIPGLYAAGEVTGGFHGKTYMSGTAFIKGLVFGYVAANTVVQASKGKA
;
A
#
# COMPACT_ATOMS: atom_id res chain seq x y z
N MET A 1 12.10 -16.14 -21.69
CA MET A 1 10.90 -15.49 -21.10
C MET A 1 10.63 -14.20 -21.84
N LEU A 2 9.36 -13.82 -21.97
CA LEU A 2 8.94 -12.53 -22.54
C LEU A 2 8.16 -11.79 -21.45
N LEU A 3 8.47 -10.51 -21.24
CA LEU A 3 7.73 -9.59 -20.37
C LEU A 3 7.03 -8.55 -21.26
N LEU A 4 5.74 -8.38 -21.05
CA LEU A 4 4.94 -7.35 -21.74
C LEU A 4 4.59 -6.24 -20.74
N GLU A 5 4.81 -5.00 -21.16
CA GLU A 5 4.42 -3.80 -20.40
C GLU A 5 3.60 -2.89 -21.32
N LYS A 6 2.42 -2.47 -20.85
CA LYS A 6 1.54 -1.62 -21.67
C LYS A 6 2.01 -0.19 -21.81
N LEU A 7 2.78 0.31 -20.85
CA LEU A 7 3.35 1.65 -20.89
C LEU A 7 4.72 1.63 -21.60
N ALA A 8 5.23 2.82 -21.90
CA ALA A 8 6.55 2.97 -22.54
C ALA A 8 7.73 2.62 -21.61
N PHE A 9 7.47 2.36 -20.32
CA PHE A 9 8.49 2.07 -19.31
C PHE A 9 7.95 1.07 -18.27
N VAL A 10 8.85 0.26 -17.73
CA VAL A 10 8.55 -0.71 -16.67
C VAL A 10 8.53 -0.06 -15.30
N GLY A 11 7.91 -0.72 -14.31
CA GLY A 11 7.99 -0.35 -12.90
C GLY A 11 6.64 -0.08 -12.23
N GLY A 12 5.67 0.47 -12.95
CA GLY A 12 4.31 0.68 -12.45
C GLY A 12 4.26 1.36 -11.07
N SER A 13 3.36 0.89 -10.20
CA SER A 13 3.24 1.37 -8.80
C SER A 13 4.49 1.11 -7.97
N SER A 14 5.28 0.09 -8.29
CA SER A 14 6.51 -0.24 -7.57
C SER A 14 7.57 0.84 -7.71
N ALA A 15 7.70 1.48 -8.90
CA ALA A 15 8.69 2.52 -9.12
C ALA A 15 8.45 3.80 -8.30
N ILE A 16 7.17 4.10 -8.00
CA ILE A 16 6.77 5.31 -7.29
C ILE A 16 6.39 5.07 -5.83
N CYS A 17 6.51 3.84 -5.33
CA CYS A 17 6.16 3.52 -3.95
C CYS A 17 7.22 4.04 -2.96
N GLY A 18 6.84 4.11 -1.66
CA GLY A 18 7.75 4.56 -0.61
C GLY A 18 8.83 3.53 -0.21
N GLY A 19 8.92 2.37 -0.85
CA GLY A 19 9.97 1.38 -0.64
C GLY A 19 9.94 0.64 0.71
N GLY A 20 8.90 0.82 1.50
CA GLY A 20 8.75 0.06 2.75
C GLY A 20 8.65 -1.44 2.46
N SER A 21 9.50 -2.23 3.11
CA SER A 21 9.56 -3.69 2.96
C SER A 21 9.60 -4.36 4.32
N THR A 22 8.52 -5.05 4.66
CA THR A 22 8.35 -5.75 5.93
C THR A 22 8.94 -7.14 5.85
N VAL A 23 10.06 -7.34 6.56
CA VAL A 23 10.83 -8.59 6.58
C VAL A 23 11.26 -8.92 8.00
N ALA A 24 11.03 -10.16 8.42
CA ALA A 24 11.48 -10.68 9.70
C ALA A 24 12.86 -11.36 9.58
N CYS A 25 13.57 -11.43 10.68
CA CYS A 25 14.82 -12.20 10.84
C CYS A 25 16.01 -11.72 9.97
N THR A 26 16.02 -10.46 9.55
CA THR A 26 17.13 -9.93 8.73
C THR A 26 18.39 -9.74 9.57
N GLU A 27 19.56 -9.80 8.91
CA GLU A 27 20.84 -9.47 9.56
C GLU A 27 20.85 -8.02 10.08
N HIS A 28 20.09 -7.14 9.46
CA HIS A 28 19.93 -5.76 9.93
C HIS A 28 19.17 -5.70 11.27
N GLN A 29 18.08 -6.46 11.43
CA GLN A 29 17.40 -6.59 12.74
C GLN A 29 18.32 -7.15 13.82
N LYS A 30 19.13 -8.18 13.50
CA LYS A 30 20.09 -8.77 14.45
C LYS A 30 21.10 -7.75 14.91
N LYS A 31 21.70 -6.95 14.01
CA LYS A 31 22.62 -5.86 14.34
C LYS A 31 22.01 -4.81 15.27
N LEU A 32 20.73 -4.55 15.15
CA LEU A 32 19.98 -3.62 16.00
C LEU A 32 19.46 -4.27 17.31
N GLY A 33 19.77 -5.54 17.57
CA GLY A 33 19.28 -6.28 18.75
C GLY A 33 17.77 -6.60 18.71
N ILE A 34 17.14 -6.49 17.56
CA ILE A 34 15.70 -6.73 17.38
C ILE A 34 15.47 -8.23 17.20
N LYS A 35 14.73 -8.84 18.13
CA LYS A 35 14.27 -10.22 18.04
C LYS A 35 12.97 -10.29 17.27
N ASP A 36 12.92 -11.11 16.23
CA ASP A 36 11.74 -11.31 15.38
C ASP A 36 11.69 -12.74 14.88
N SER A 37 10.53 -13.20 14.39
CA SER A 37 10.35 -14.51 13.77
C SER A 37 9.34 -14.47 12.63
N LYS A 38 9.38 -15.46 11.74
CA LYS A 38 8.39 -15.61 10.68
C LYS A 38 6.98 -15.89 11.23
N GLU A 39 6.89 -16.60 12.35
CA GLU A 39 5.62 -16.90 13.04
C GLU A 39 5.03 -15.61 13.64
N GLN A 40 5.85 -14.70 14.19
CA GLN A 40 5.38 -13.42 14.67
C GLN A 40 4.94 -12.53 13.50
N LEU A 41 5.67 -12.52 12.41
CA LEU A 41 5.28 -11.82 11.18
C LEU A 41 3.94 -12.34 10.63
N TYR A 42 3.76 -13.68 10.60
CA TYR A 42 2.50 -14.30 10.20
C TYR A 42 1.33 -13.83 11.09
N ARG A 43 1.47 -13.91 12.42
CA ARG A 43 0.43 -13.46 13.35
C ARG A 43 0.07 -12.00 13.17
N ASP A 44 1.08 -11.14 12.95
CA ASP A 44 0.86 -9.71 12.74
C ASP A 44 0.10 -9.41 11.44
N ILE A 45 0.45 -10.10 10.34
CA ILE A 45 -0.27 -9.96 9.06
C ILE A 45 -1.71 -10.42 9.21
N MET A 46 -1.95 -11.59 9.83
CA MET A 46 -3.30 -12.10 10.08
C MET A 46 -4.12 -11.15 10.96
N LYS A 47 -3.53 -10.66 12.07
CA LYS A 47 -4.18 -9.70 12.99
C LYS A 47 -4.59 -8.42 12.24
N VAL A 48 -3.69 -7.82 11.46
CA VAL A 48 -3.96 -6.60 10.69
C VAL A 48 -5.03 -6.84 9.64
N GLY A 49 -5.00 -7.97 8.95
CA GLY A 49 -6.02 -8.35 7.98
C GLY A 49 -7.36 -8.76 8.59
N GLY A 50 -7.50 -8.71 9.93
CA GLY A 50 -8.72 -9.10 10.64
C GLY A 50 -9.02 -10.60 10.55
N ASN A 51 -8.01 -11.42 10.34
CA ASN A 51 -8.09 -12.87 10.09
C ASN A 51 -8.98 -13.24 8.87
N LEU A 52 -9.13 -12.30 7.94
CA LEU A 52 -9.82 -12.52 6.66
C LEU A 52 -8.85 -12.84 5.51
N ASN A 53 -7.56 -12.80 5.78
CA ASN A 53 -6.51 -13.23 4.87
C ASN A 53 -6.64 -14.74 4.60
N ASP A 54 -6.19 -15.20 3.43
CA ASP A 54 -5.97 -16.62 3.19
C ASP A 54 -4.73 -17.09 3.98
N PRO A 55 -4.87 -18.00 4.96
CA PRO A 55 -3.76 -18.43 5.82
C PRO A 55 -2.60 -19.06 5.05
N LYS A 56 -2.89 -19.81 3.97
CA LYS A 56 -1.87 -20.48 3.16
C LYS A 56 -1.07 -19.46 2.33
N VAL A 57 -1.74 -18.46 1.80
CA VAL A 57 -1.10 -17.37 1.05
C VAL A 57 -0.19 -16.54 1.98
N VAL A 58 -0.65 -16.24 3.20
CA VAL A 58 0.18 -15.54 4.20
C VAL A 58 1.36 -16.39 4.63
N GLN A 59 1.15 -17.70 4.85
CA GLN A 59 2.23 -18.62 5.21
C GLN A 59 3.31 -18.66 4.12
N THR A 60 2.91 -18.80 2.85
CA THR A 60 3.84 -18.77 1.70
C THR A 60 4.68 -17.49 1.69
N PHE A 61 4.05 -16.35 1.96
CA PHE A 61 4.79 -15.09 2.05
C PHE A 61 5.85 -15.13 3.17
N THR A 62 5.44 -15.54 4.38
CA THR A 62 6.36 -15.54 5.54
C THR A 62 7.47 -16.57 5.43
N ASP A 63 7.24 -17.65 4.72
CA ASP A 63 8.26 -18.68 4.45
C ASP A 63 9.34 -18.19 3.47
N HIS A 64 8.98 -17.38 2.49
CA HIS A 64 9.88 -16.94 1.42
C HIS A 64 10.42 -15.52 1.53
N VAL A 65 9.82 -14.66 2.36
CA VAL A 65 10.13 -13.22 2.35
C VAL A 65 11.59 -12.89 2.66
N LEU A 66 12.22 -13.62 3.59
CA LEU A 66 13.64 -13.40 3.95
C LEU A 66 14.58 -13.82 2.82
N GLU A 67 14.34 -14.98 2.21
CA GLU A 67 15.11 -15.48 1.07
C GLU A 67 15.05 -14.49 -0.10
N VAL A 68 13.85 -14.06 -0.46
CA VAL A 68 13.63 -13.12 -1.57
C VAL A 68 14.24 -11.75 -1.25
N TYR A 69 14.12 -11.28 0.00
CA TYR A 69 14.78 -10.05 0.45
C TYR A 69 16.29 -10.12 0.25
N ASN A 70 16.94 -11.17 0.74
CA ASN A 70 18.38 -11.34 0.61
C ASN A 70 18.79 -11.44 -0.87
N TRP A 71 17.99 -12.15 -1.68
CA TRP A 71 18.25 -12.29 -3.11
C TRP A 71 18.23 -10.95 -3.85
N PHE A 72 17.21 -10.13 -3.69
CA PHE A 72 17.18 -8.85 -4.43
C PHE A 72 18.16 -7.82 -3.85
N MET A 73 18.47 -7.88 -2.55
CA MET A 73 19.53 -7.05 -1.98
C MET A 73 20.88 -7.37 -2.60
N ALA A 74 21.19 -8.64 -2.85
CA ALA A 74 22.39 -9.06 -3.55
C ALA A 74 22.44 -8.66 -5.04
N HIS A 75 21.27 -8.34 -5.64
CA HIS A 75 21.15 -7.97 -7.04
C HIS A 75 20.79 -6.48 -7.26
N GLY A 76 21.33 -5.60 -6.42
CA GLY A 76 21.23 -4.15 -6.60
C GLY A 76 20.27 -3.44 -5.65
N GLY A 77 19.61 -4.15 -4.75
CA GLY A 77 18.80 -3.54 -3.70
C GLY A 77 19.67 -2.67 -2.77
N LYS A 78 19.13 -1.53 -2.34
CA LYS A 78 19.79 -0.61 -1.41
C LYS A 78 18.83 -0.16 -0.32
N LEU A 79 19.31 -0.14 0.91
CA LEU A 79 18.60 0.51 2.01
C LEU A 79 18.74 2.03 1.89
N ASN A 80 17.66 2.75 2.07
CA ASN A 80 17.67 4.21 2.16
C ASN A 80 17.99 4.70 3.56
N LYS A 81 17.76 3.87 4.59
CA LYS A 81 17.90 4.22 6.00
C LYS A 81 18.26 3.00 6.83
N GLU A 82 19.10 3.22 7.84
CA GLU A 82 19.54 2.15 8.73
C GLU A 82 18.54 1.82 9.86
N HIS A 83 17.71 2.78 10.28
CA HIS A 83 16.74 2.51 11.32
C HIS A 83 15.46 1.85 10.74
N LEU A 84 14.96 0.85 11.46
CA LEU A 84 13.70 0.18 11.11
C LEU A 84 12.52 0.88 11.77
N THR A 85 11.40 0.94 11.07
CA THR A 85 10.17 1.45 11.64
C THR A 85 9.29 0.32 12.18
N GLY A 86 8.55 0.63 13.26
CA GLY A 86 7.57 -0.30 13.83
C GLY A 86 6.45 -0.61 12.86
N ASN A 87 5.99 -1.85 12.89
CA ASN A 87 4.95 -2.30 11.99
C ASN A 87 4.09 -3.38 12.67
N VAL A 88 3.37 -3.00 13.69
CA VAL A 88 2.58 -3.78 14.64
C VAL A 88 3.39 -4.13 15.89
N SER A 89 3.96 -5.34 16.01
CA SER A 89 4.59 -5.80 17.26
C SER A 89 6.11 -5.58 17.31
N VAL A 90 6.77 -5.58 16.15
CA VAL A 90 8.24 -5.52 16.04
C VAL A 90 8.67 -4.54 14.95
N PRO A 91 9.75 -3.75 15.15
CA PRO A 91 10.35 -2.95 14.08
C PRO A 91 10.95 -3.86 12.99
N ARG A 92 10.31 -3.90 11.82
CA ARG A 92 10.70 -4.77 10.70
C ARG A 92 10.52 -4.16 9.32
N ASN A 93 10.11 -2.89 9.25
CA ASN A 93 9.91 -2.22 7.98
C ASN A 93 11.22 -1.57 7.52
N HIS A 94 11.86 -2.21 6.55
CA HIS A 94 13.08 -1.76 5.89
C HIS A 94 12.73 -0.73 4.81
N GLN A 95 13.36 0.43 4.85
CA GLN A 95 13.21 1.43 3.79
C GLN A 95 14.22 1.13 2.67
N ILE A 96 13.73 0.57 1.59
CA ILE A 96 14.51 0.20 0.41
C ILE A 96 14.31 1.26 -0.68
N ASN A 97 15.29 1.45 -1.53
CA ASN A 97 15.13 2.24 -2.75
C ASN A 97 14.46 1.38 -3.84
N PRO A 98 13.19 1.62 -4.20
CA PRO A 98 12.51 0.80 -5.20
C PRO A 98 13.17 0.88 -6.57
N GLY A 99 13.67 2.05 -6.95
CA GLY A 99 14.36 2.26 -8.23
C GLY A 99 15.62 1.41 -8.34
N SER A 100 16.40 1.27 -7.25
CA SER A 100 17.60 0.42 -7.24
C SER A 100 17.25 -1.07 -7.42
N VAL A 101 16.18 -1.54 -6.76
CA VAL A 101 15.71 -2.93 -6.90
C VAL A 101 15.24 -3.18 -8.33
N LEU A 102 14.34 -2.33 -8.85
CA LEU A 102 13.79 -2.51 -10.19
C LEU A 102 14.87 -2.47 -11.26
N SER A 103 15.79 -1.49 -11.20
CA SER A 103 16.90 -1.38 -12.13
C SER A 103 17.85 -2.58 -12.05
N GLY A 104 18.16 -3.06 -10.84
CA GLY A 104 18.99 -4.25 -10.65
C GLY A 104 18.34 -5.50 -11.23
N LEU A 105 17.07 -5.73 -10.94
CA LEU A 105 16.32 -6.88 -11.46
C LEU A 105 16.10 -6.81 -12.97
N GLN A 106 15.87 -5.62 -13.53
CA GLN A 106 15.77 -5.45 -14.97
C GLN A 106 17.08 -5.84 -15.68
N LYS A 107 18.21 -5.29 -15.21
CA LYS A 107 19.54 -5.64 -15.76
C LYS A 107 19.82 -7.13 -15.65
N LEU A 108 19.48 -7.74 -14.51
CA LEU A 108 19.62 -9.19 -14.33
C LEU A 108 18.76 -9.97 -15.33
N ALA A 109 17.50 -9.58 -15.51
CA ALA A 109 16.59 -10.23 -16.43
C ALA A 109 17.11 -10.15 -17.87
N GLU A 110 17.54 -8.98 -18.32
CA GLU A 110 18.10 -8.74 -19.65
C GLU A 110 19.38 -9.57 -19.85
N SER A 111 20.28 -9.63 -18.85
CA SER A 111 21.50 -10.46 -18.91
C SER A 111 21.22 -11.97 -19.02
N LYS A 112 20.02 -12.40 -18.58
CA LYS A 112 19.54 -13.78 -18.72
C LYS A 112 18.70 -14.01 -19.96
N GLY A 113 18.67 -13.05 -20.90
CA GLY A 113 17.96 -13.17 -22.19
C GLY A 113 16.45 -12.99 -22.08
N VAL A 114 15.94 -12.35 -21.02
CA VAL A 114 14.53 -11.97 -20.96
C VAL A 114 14.30 -10.83 -21.95
N LYS A 115 13.35 -11.02 -22.87
CA LYS A 115 12.90 -9.96 -23.76
C LYS A 115 11.83 -9.12 -23.06
N ILE A 116 12.01 -7.81 -23.02
CA ILE A 116 11.04 -6.85 -22.50
C ILE A 116 10.44 -6.08 -23.68
N MET A 117 9.12 -6.08 -23.77
CA MET A 117 8.37 -5.32 -24.78
C MET A 117 7.49 -4.29 -24.06
N THR A 118 7.87 -3.03 -24.13
CA THR A 118 7.09 -1.88 -23.67
C THR A 118 6.08 -1.42 -24.74
N SER A 119 5.16 -0.53 -24.37
CA SER A 119 4.07 -0.08 -25.25
C SER A 119 3.32 -1.24 -25.92
N THR A 120 3.23 -2.38 -25.19
CA THR A 120 2.68 -3.64 -25.69
C THR A 120 1.66 -4.20 -24.69
N PRO A 121 0.43 -3.63 -24.63
CA PRO A 121 -0.62 -4.13 -23.75
C PRO A 121 -1.05 -5.53 -24.14
N ALA A 122 -1.09 -6.44 -23.14
CA ALA A 122 -1.84 -7.68 -23.26
C ALA A 122 -3.33 -7.34 -23.17
N VAL A 123 -4.14 -7.84 -24.11
CA VAL A 123 -5.56 -7.48 -24.23
C VAL A 123 -6.51 -8.62 -23.88
N ARG A 124 -6.07 -9.87 -24.02
CA ARG A 124 -6.80 -11.07 -23.59
C ARG A 124 -5.86 -12.26 -23.43
N LEU A 125 -6.29 -13.26 -22.68
CA LEU A 125 -5.62 -14.54 -22.58
C LEU A 125 -5.97 -15.41 -23.80
N ALA A 126 -5.05 -16.26 -24.21
CA ALA A 126 -5.27 -17.27 -25.24
C ALA A 126 -5.57 -18.62 -24.55
N TYR A 127 -6.75 -19.15 -24.79
CA TYR A 127 -7.23 -20.42 -24.22
C TYR A 127 -7.26 -21.50 -25.28
N ASP A 128 -6.75 -22.67 -24.93
CA ASP A 128 -6.81 -23.88 -25.73
C ASP A 128 -7.92 -24.81 -25.17
N SER A 129 -9.01 -24.95 -25.93
CA SER A 129 -10.16 -25.75 -25.52
C SER A 129 -9.88 -27.27 -25.47
N LYS A 130 -8.88 -27.75 -26.20
CA LYS A 130 -8.47 -29.18 -26.16
C LYS A 130 -7.63 -29.49 -24.94
N LYS A 131 -6.80 -28.56 -24.51
CA LYS A 131 -5.96 -28.67 -23.31
C LYS A 131 -6.65 -28.18 -22.03
N HIS A 132 -7.79 -27.53 -22.16
CA HIS A 132 -8.49 -26.82 -21.08
C HIS A 132 -7.54 -25.92 -20.26
N ALA A 133 -6.70 -25.13 -20.98
CA ALA A 133 -5.61 -24.37 -20.36
C ALA A 133 -5.40 -23.01 -21.04
N ILE A 134 -4.87 -22.07 -20.29
CA ILE A 134 -4.30 -20.84 -20.84
C ILE A 134 -2.93 -21.18 -21.43
N VAL A 135 -2.77 -20.87 -22.72
CA VAL A 135 -1.58 -21.23 -23.52
C VAL A 135 -0.87 -19.98 -24.07
N GLY A 136 -1.29 -18.79 -23.70
CA GLY A 136 -0.66 -17.56 -24.19
C GLY A 136 -1.49 -16.32 -23.91
N VAL A 137 -1.14 -15.27 -24.64
CA VAL A 137 -1.84 -13.98 -24.60
C VAL A 137 -1.96 -13.38 -26.00
N TYR A 138 -2.98 -12.57 -26.20
CA TYR A 138 -3.06 -11.64 -27.30
C TYR A 138 -2.60 -10.27 -26.82
N ALA A 139 -1.70 -9.63 -27.57
CA ALA A 139 -1.14 -8.33 -27.26
C ALA A 139 -1.26 -7.41 -28.45
N LYS A 140 -1.20 -6.11 -28.24
CA LYS A 140 -1.18 -5.09 -29.28
C LYS A 140 0.16 -4.36 -29.28
N SER A 141 0.72 -4.10 -30.46
CA SER A 141 1.86 -3.22 -30.66
C SER A 141 1.65 -2.45 -31.94
N GLU A 142 1.74 -1.13 -31.91
CA GLU A 142 1.53 -0.26 -33.06
C GLU A 142 0.25 -0.62 -33.87
N GLU A 143 -0.87 -0.78 -33.16
CA GLU A 143 -2.20 -1.17 -33.65
C GLU A 143 -2.32 -2.60 -34.25
N LYS A 144 -1.26 -3.38 -34.26
CA LYS A 144 -1.29 -4.78 -34.70
C LYS A 144 -1.52 -5.70 -33.49
N GLU A 145 -2.54 -6.55 -33.59
CA GLU A 145 -2.72 -7.63 -32.63
C GLU A 145 -1.77 -8.78 -32.96
N MET A 146 -1.11 -9.31 -31.96
CA MET A 146 -0.23 -10.47 -32.05
C MET A 146 -0.64 -11.54 -31.05
N ALA A 147 -0.62 -12.80 -31.45
CA ALA A 147 -0.77 -13.94 -30.57
C ALA A 147 0.61 -14.38 -30.09
N ILE A 148 0.77 -14.53 -28.78
CA ILE A 148 2.03 -14.94 -28.14
C ILE A 148 1.78 -16.23 -27.38
N GLU A 149 2.40 -17.32 -27.85
CA GLU A 149 2.33 -18.60 -27.16
C GLU A 149 3.20 -18.62 -25.91
N ALA A 150 2.65 -19.14 -24.80
CA ALA A 150 3.34 -19.37 -23.55
C ALA A 150 3.51 -20.87 -23.27
N LYS A 151 4.67 -21.41 -23.61
CA LYS A 151 4.95 -22.86 -23.51
C LYS A 151 4.83 -23.43 -22.09
N LYS A 152 5.01 -22.58 -21.06
CA LYS A 152 5.01 -23.03 -19.66
C LYS A 152 3.85 -22.44 -18.85
N GLY A 153 3.33 -21.29 -19.26
CA GLY A 153 2.24 -20.60 -18.61
C GLY A 153 2.37 -19.08 -18.67
N VAL A 154 1.31 -18.41 -18.26
CA VAL A 154 1.20 -16.94 -18.18
C VAL A 154 1.17 -16.51 -16.74
N ILE A 155 2.02 -15.57 -16.35
CA ILE A 155 2.04 -14.96 -15.02
C ILE A 155 1.48 -13.53 -15.15
N LEU A 156 0.32 -13.28 -14.55
CA LEU A 156 -0.27 -11.95 -14.47
C LEU A 156 0.39 -11.14 -13.36
N THR A 157 0.99 -9.99 -13.73
CA THR A 157 1.62 -9.04 -12.80
C THR A 157 1.21 -7.60 -13.10
N SER A 158 -0.01 -7.44 -13.64
CA SER A 158 -0.52 -6.21 -14.26
C SER A 158 -0.90 -5.10 -13.27
N GLY A 159 -0.68 -5.28 -11.97
CA GLY A 159 -1.10 -4.33 -10.93
C GLY A 159 -2.61 -4.40 -10.65
N GLY A 160 -3.09 -3.41 -9.89
CA GLY A 160 -4.49 -3.31 -9.50
C GLY A 160 -5.34 -2.47 -10.44
N PHE A 161 -6.42 -1.88 -9.89
CA PHE A 161 -7.37 -1.09 -10.68
C PHE A 161 -7.76 0.26 -10.04
N ALA A 162 -6.87 0.83 -9.23
CA ALA A 162 -7.15 2.08 -8.50
C ALA A 162 -7.44 3.28 -9.41
N ARG A 163 -7.07 3.24 -10.70
CA ARG A 163 -7.40 4.28 -11.70
C ARG A 163 -8.68 3.99 -12.48
N ASN A 164 -9.28 2.83 -12.32
CA ASN A 164 -10.48 2.45 -13.04
C ASN A 164 -11.74 2.78 -12.23
N LYS A 165 -12.28 3.98 -12.45
CA LYS A 165 -13.47 4.47 -11.73
C LYS A 165 -14.69 3.53 -11.88
N LYS A 166 -14.86 2.87 -13.04
CA LYS A 166 -15.96 1.92 -13.26
C LYS A 166 -15.83 0.68 -12.38
N MET A 167 -14.62 0.12 -12.28
CA MET A 167 -14.37 -1.01 -11.39
C MET A 167 -14.48 -0.61 -9.92
N LEU A 168 -13.96 0.56 -9.54
CA LEU A 168 -14.14 1.07 -8.18
C LEU A 168 -15.63 1.24 -7.84
N ALA A 169 -16.43 1.82 -8.75
CA ALA A 169 -17.88 1.96 -8.56
C ALA A 169 -18.60 0.61 -8.43
N GLN A 170 -18.13 -0.41 -9.15
CA GLN A 170 -18.70 -1.76 -9.09
C GLN A 170 -18.41 -2.46 -7.75
N TYR A 171 -17.16 -2.41 -7.27
CA TYR A 171 -16.73 -3.19 -6.11
C TYR A 171 -16.81 -2.40 -4.79
N VAL A 172 -16.50 -1.11 -4.82
CA VAL A 172 -16.53 -0.23 -3.64
C VAL A 172 -16.98 1.17 -4.05
N PRO A 173 -18.30 1.39 -4.23
CA PRO A 173 -18.87 2.65 -4.75
C PRO A 173 -18.38 3.92 -4.07
N ARG A 174 -18.14 3.87 -2.74
CA ARG A 174 -17.61 5.01 -1.96
C ARG A 174 -16.22 5.47 -2.41
N MET A 175 -15.47 4.62 -3.12
CA MET A 175 -14.11 4.91 -3.62
C MET A 175 -14.09 5.39 -5.07
N ALA A 176 -15.22 5.42 -5.78
CA ALA A 176 -15.29 5.69 -7.23
C ALA A 176 -14.67 7.05 -7.63
N ASN A 177 -14.78 8.06 -6.76
CA ASN A 177 -14.29 9.41 -7.00
C ASN A 177 -13.00 9.73 -6.20
N THR A 178 -12.44 8.75 -5.50
CA THR A 178 -11.21 8.96 -4.72
C THR A 178 -10.03 9.14 -5.66
N LEU A 179 -9.16 10.12 -5.36
CA LEU A 179 -7.94 10.34 -6.11
C LEU A 179 -7.00 9.13 -6.01
N ALA A 180 -6.31 8.80 -7.10
CA ALA A 180 -5.36 7.71 -7.15
C ALA A 180 -3.93 8.20 -7.42
N ILE A 181 -3.01 7.84 -6.52
CA ILE A 181 -1.56 8.02 -6.67
C ILE A 181 -0.93 6.63 -6.74
N CYS A 182 -0.96 6.05 -7.92
CA CYS A 182 -0.43 4.71 -8.23
C CYS A 182 0.08 4.66 -9.66
N GLY A 183 0.62 3.54 -10.07
CA GLY A 183 1.08 3.34 -11.46
C GLY A 183 0.01 3.70 -12.48
N MET A 184 0.41 4.39 -13.54
CA MET A 184 -0.50 4.89 -14.58
C MET A 184 -1.25 3.76 -15.29
N GLY A 185 -0.71 2.55 -15.26
CA GLY A 185 -1.31 1.34 -15.83
C GLY A 185 -2.26 0.57 -14.91
N SER A 186 -2.62 1.09 -13.73
CA SER A 186 -3.49 0.38 -12.76
C SER A 186 -4.97 0.44 -13.12
N ASP A 187 -5.35 -0.20 -14.25
CA ASP A 187 -6.70 -0.16 -14.85
C ASP A 187 -7.46 -1.49 -14.72
N GLY A 188 -6.83 -2.52 -14.11
CA GLY A 188 -7.46 -3.81 -13.85
C GLY A 188 -7.49 -4.77 -15.04
N ASP A 189 -6.61 -4.59 -16.01
CA ASP A 189 -6.63 -5.40 -17.23
C ASP A 189 -6.39 -6.88 -16.95
N GLY A 190 -5.42 -7.22 -16.09
CA GLY A 190 -5.17 -8.63 -15.73
C GLY A 190 -6.31 -9.25 -14.94
N LEU A 191 -6.96 -8.48 -14.06
CA LEU A 191 -8.14 -8.97 -13.34
C LEU A 191 -9.28 -9.31 -14.31
N LYS A 192 -9.58 -8.39 -15.25
CA LYS A 192 -10.62 -8.63 -16.29
C LYS A 192 -10.27 -9.84 -17.15
N MET A 193 -9.01 -9.96 -17.57
CA MET A 193 -8.57 -11.09 -18.38
C MET A 193 -8.74 -12.43 -17.65
N ALA A 194 -8.41 -12.49 -16.36
CA ALA A 194 -8.57 -13.70 -15.55
C ALA A 194 -10.06 -14.03 -15.32
N GLN A 195 -10.89 -13.04 -14.99
CA GLN A 195 -12.33 -13.22 -14.77
C GLN A 195 -13.06 -13.70 -16.04
N ALA A 196 -12.60 -13.34 -17.23
CA ALA A 196 -13.15 -13.85 -18.48
C ALA A 196 -13.01 -15.39 -18.61
N TYR A 197 -12.16 -16.01 -17.80
CA TYR A 197 -11.96 -17.47 -17.72
C TYR A 197 -12.38 -18.04 -16.36
N GLY A 198 -13.27 -17.35 -15.64
CA GLY A 198 -13.88 -17.83 -14.40
C GLY A 198 -13.03 -17.66 -13.16
N ALA A 199 -11.95 -16.87 -13.18
CA ALA A 199 -11.14 -16.62 -11.98
C ALA A 199 -11.98 -16.03 -10.83
N ASP A 200 -11.85 -16.62 -9.64
CA ASP A 200 -12.39 -16.10 -8.40
C ASP A 200 -11.58 -14.88 -7.93
N VAL A 201 -12.19 -14.08 -7.07
CA VAL A 201 -11.57 -12.85 -6.53
C VAL A 201 -11.63 -12.82 -5.01
N ALA A 202 -10.67 -12.16 -4.40
CA ALA A 202 -10.60 -12.01 -2.95
C ALA A 202 -10.33 -10.56 -2.55
N ASP A 203 -10.78 -10.20 -1.34
CA ASP A 203 -10.59 -8.91 -0.68
C ASP A 203 -11.28 -7.71 -1.36
N MET A 204 -12.14 -7.92 -2.36
CA MET A 204 -12.75 -6.87 -3.18
C MET A 204 -13.47 -5.76 -2.39
N PRO A 205 -14.21 -6.04 -1.30
CA PRO A 205 -14.89 -5.02 -0.50
C PRO A 205 -13.94 -4.16 0.35
N TYR A 206 -12.68 -4.57 0.51
CA TYR A 206 -11.74 -3.98 1.47
C TYR A 206 -10.76 -2.98 0.86
N ILE A 207 -11.11 -2.39 -0.29
CA ILE A 207 -10.34 -1.28 -0.88
C ILE A 207 -10.48 -0.07 0.04
N LYS A 208 -9.33 0.46 0.47
CA LYS A 208 -9.25 1.60 1.38
C LYS A 208 -8.27 2.66 0.89
N ALA A 209 -8.67 3.91 1.01
CA ALA A 209 -7.80 5.04 0.75
C ALA A 209 -6.86 5.32 1.94
N THR A 210 -5.71 5.91 1.66
CA THR A 210 -4.73 6.30 2.67
C THR A 210 -4.90 7.76 3.00
N PHE A 211 -5.18 8.07 4.25
CA PHE A 211 -5.25 9.45 4.75
C PHE A 211 -3.87 10.08 4.92
N ALA A 212 -3.87 11.32 4.95
CA ALA A 212 -3.05 12.47 5.18
C ALA A 212 -2.20 12.89 3.99
N PHE A 213 -2.78 12.83 2.82
CA PHE A 213 -2.30 13.57 1.65
C PHE A 213 -2.84 14.99 1.67
N ASN A 214 -2.08 15.97 1.19
CA ASN A 214 -2.63 17.31 0.99
C ASN A 214 -3.81 17.28 0.00
N THR A 215 -4.58 18.34 -0.07
CA THR A 215 -5.81 18.38 -0.90
C THR A 215 -5.56 18.42 -2.41
N LYS A 216 -4.31 18.59 -2.84
CA LYS A 216 -3.87 18.58 -4.26
C LYS A 216 -2.62 17.73 -4.44
N PRO A 217 -2.68 16.44 -4.11
CA PRO A 217 -1.51 15.59 -4.11
C PRO A 217 -1.06 15.24 -5.55
N GLN A 218 0.24 15.28 -5.80
CA GLN A 218 0.87 14.93 -7.07
C GLN A 218 1.74 13.69 -6.97
N SER A 219 2.21 13.39 -5.77
CA SER A 219 3.11 12.27 -5.50
C SER A 219 2.88 11.63 -4.15
N ILE A 220 3.50 10.48 -3.90
CA ILE A 220 3.46 9.82 -2.58
C ILE A 220 4.14 10.68 -1.49
N SER A 221 5.01 11.59 -1.86
CA SER A 221 5.68 12.51 -0.94
C SER A 221 4.77 13.63 -0.42
N ASP A 222 3.60 13.81 -0.99
CA ASP A 222 2.61 14.80 -0.56
C ASP A 222 1.78 14.36 0.66
N SER A 223 2.24 13.35 1.40
CA SER A 223 1.61 12.85 2.61
C SER A 223 2.41 13.20 3.85
N ALA A 224 1.75 13.74 4.88
CA ALA A 224 2.35 14.02 6.17
C ALA A 224 1.45 13.50 7.30
N TYR A 225 2.05 12.94 8.35
CA TYR A 225 1.34 12.21 9.40
C TYR A 225 1.51 12.82 10.82
N PRO A 226 1.35 14.14 11.03
CA PRO A 226 1.46 14.74 12.37
C PRO A 226 0.43 14.15 13.35
N PHE A 227 -0.74 13.70 12.87
CA PHE A 227 -1.76 13.08 13.72
C PHE A 227 -1.26 11.78 14.39
N TRP A 228 -0.32 11.05 13.79
CA TRP A 228 0.30 9.89 14.41
C TRP A 228 1.23 10.24 15.56
N LEU A 229 1.75 11.45 15.59
CA LEU A 229 2.74 11.93 16.56
C LEU A 229 2.12 12.82 17.65
N GLY A 230 0.79 12.85 17.74
CA GLY A 230 0.07 13.57 18.78
C GLY A 230 -0.92 14.63 18.30
N GLY A 231 -0.94 14.96 17.01
CA GLY A 231 -2.00 15.81 16.44
C GLY A 231 -3.37 15.13 16.49
N ILE A 232 -4.43 15.91 16.35
CA ILE A 232 -5.82 15.44 16.24
C ILE A 232 -6.37 15.75 14.84
N VAL A 233 -7.45 15.07 14.44
CA VAL A 233 -8.11 15.30 13.16
C VAL A 233 -9.53 15.83 13.40
N VAL A 234 -9.85 16.99 12.83
CA VAL A 234 -11.18 17.58 12.88
C VAL A 234 -11.79 17.69 11.48
N ASN A 235 -13.11 17.73 11.40
CA ASN A 235 -13.84 17.96 10.16
C ASN A 235 -14.03 19.45 9.87
N LYS A 236 -14.75 19.79 8.79
CA LYS A 236 -15.04 21.18 8.40
C LYS A 236 -15.79 21.96 9.48
N ALA A 237 -16.58 21.31 10.33
CA ALA A 237 -17.23 21.91 11.48
C ALA A 237 -16.31 22.06 12.70
N GLY A 238 -15.01 21.80 12.59
CA GLY A 238 -14.04 21.91 13.69
C GLY A 238 -14.16 20.82 14.77
N LYS A 239 -14.86 19.72 14.52
CA LYS A 239 -15.12 18.65 15.47
C LYS A 239 -14.30 17.40 15.13
N ARG A 240 -13.74 16.72 16.14
CA ARG A 240 -13.13 15.39 15.98
C ARG A 240 -14.20 14.38 15.62
N PHE A 241 -13.83 13.34 14.88
CA PHE A 241 -14.73 12.31 14.37
C PHE A 241 -14.11 10.90 14.36
N VAL A 242 -12.85 10.75 14.81
CA VAL A 242 -12.12 9.48 14.72
C VAL A 242 -11.09 9.35 15.85
N ASN A 243 -10.72 8.12 16.17
CA ASN A 243 -9.51 7.80 16.94
C ASN A 243 -8.30 7.84 15.99
N GLU A 244 -7.40 8.79 16.17
CA GLU A 244 -6.27 9.02 15.28
C GLU A 244 -5.15 7.97 15.41
N SER A 245 -5.22 7.07 16.38
CA SER A 245 -4.23 5.99 16.53
C SER A 245 -4.53 4.74 15.70
N ILE A 246 -5.73 4.63 15.13
CA ILE A 246 -6.06 3.50 14.23
C ILE A 246 -5.26 3.57 12.92
N PRO A 247 -5.19 2.48 12.14
CA PRO A 247 -4.50 2.48 10.86
C PRO A 247 -4.95 3.62 9.94
N LYS A 248 -4.01 4.30 9.30
CA LYS A 248 -4.28 5.47 8.43
C LYS A 248 -5.27 5.23 7.29
N LYS A 249 -5.46 3.98 6.92
CA LYS A 249 -6.47 3.58 5.93
C LYS A 249 -7.87 3.55 6.53
N ASP A 250 -7.98 3.15 7.78
CA ASP A 250 -9.24 3.21 8.50
C ASP A 250 -9.60 4.66 8.81
N VAL A 251 -8.64 5.51 9.21
CA VAL A 251 -8.84 6.97 9.27
C VAL A 251 -9.29 7.53 7.92
N GLY A 252 -8.74 7.03 6.82
CA GLY A 252 -9.12 7.43 5.46
C GLY A 252 -10.59 7.18 5.14
N ASP A 253 -11.15 6.05 5.58
CA ASP A 253 -12.59 5.76 5.41
C ASP A 253 -13.44 6.83 6.12
N TYR A 254 -13.14 7.15 7.39
CA TYR A 254 -13.85 8.20 8.14
C TYR A 254 -13.69 9.60 7.55
N VAL A 255 -12.51 9.90 6.98
CA VAL A 255 -12.27 11.21 6.31
C VAL A 255 -13.10 11.33 5.04
N LEU A 256 -13.21 10.27 4.24
CA LEU A 256 -14.02 10.30 3.01
C LEU A 256 -15.53 10.46 3.27
N GLU A 257 -15.99 10.18 4.49
CA GLU A 257 -17.36 10.43 4.94
C GLU A 257 -17.59 11.90 5.37
N GLN A 258 -16.52 12.69 5.58
CA GLN A 258 -16.65 14.09 5.94
C GLN A 258 -16.93 14.96 4.70
N GLU A 259 -17.42 16.17 4.95
CA GLU A 259 -17.68 17.17 3.90
C GLU A 259 -16.44 17.39 3.02
N GLY A 260 -16.58 17.21 1.73
CA GLY A 260 -15.51 17.34 0.74
C GLY A 260 -14.44 16.25 0.80
N GLY A 261 -14.60 15.21 1.65
CA GLY A 261 -13.58 14.18 1.86
C GLY A 261 -12.29 14.73 2.51
N ILE A 262 -12.41 15.77 3.36
CA ILE A 262 -11.29 16.48 3.97
C ILE A 262 -11.33 16.34 5.49
N GLY A 263 -10.17 15.96 6.07
CA GLY A 263 -9.89 16.04 7.49
C GLY A 263 -8.78 17.09 7.74
N TYR A 264 -8.91 17.88 8.78
CA TYR A 264 -7.95 18.92 9.15
C TYR A 264 -7.12 18.44 10.32
N ILE A 265 -5.83 18.22 10.11
CA ILE A 265 -4.90 17.80 11.17
C ILE A 265 -4.46 19.03 11.94
N VAL A 266 -4.81 19.08 13.24
CA VAL A 266 -4.44 20.16 14.16
C VAL A 266 -3.31 19.68 15.05
N TYR A 267 -2.20 20.44 15.10
CA TYR A 267 -1.02 20.07 15.89
C TYR A 267 -0.22 21.30 16.32
N ASP A 268 0.71 21.11 17.25
CA ASP A 268 1.58 22.15 17.80
C ASP A 268 3.04 21.98 17.38
N GLU A 269 3.91 22.90 17.82
CA GLU A 269 5.34 22.90 17.45
C GLU A 269 6.07 21.62 17.90
N PRO A 270 5.87 21.06 19.12
CA PRO A 270 6.46 19.77 19.47
C PRO A 270 6.10 18.63 18.50
N VAL A 271 4.84 18.53 18.08
CA VAL A 271 4.40 17.52 17.08
C VAL A 271 5.08 17.77 15.73
N ARG A 272 5.19 19.05 15.32
CA ARG A 272 5.92 19.41 14.10
C ARG A 272 7.38 18.97 14.18
N GLN A 273 8.09 19.29 15.26
CA GLN A 273 9.49 18.93 15.44
C GLN A 273 9.71 17.41 15.42
N GLU A 274 8.82 16.63 16.01
CA GLU A 274 8.87 15.19 15.90
C GLU A 274 8.57 14.69 14.48
N SER A 275 7.64 15.33 13.78
CA SER A 275 7.35 15.03 12.38
C SER A 275 8.56 15.25 11.47
N LEU A 276 9.36 16.30 11.74
CA LEU A 276 10.59 16.58 11.02
C LEU A 276 11.71 15.56 11.30
N LYS A 277 11.74 14.97 12.49
CA LYS A 277 12.71 13.89 12.83
C LYS A 277 12.29 12.56 12.20
N ALA A 278 11.01 12.35 12.00
CA ALA A 278 10.49 11.11 11.42
C ALA A 278 10.87 11.05 9.93
N ALA A 279 11.74 10.12 9.61
CA ALA A 279 12.34 9.97 8.29
C ALA A 279 11.35 9.96 7.09
N ARG A 280 10.10 9.57 7.32
CA ARG A 280 9.04 9.52 6.31
C ARG A 280 8.29 10.86 6.19
N ASN A 281 8.30 11.69 7.23
CA ASN A 281 7.50 12.91 7.30
C ASN A 281 8.31 14.17 7.01
N ASN A 282 9.62 14.14 7.20
CA ASN A 282 10.50 15.31 7.14
C ASN A 282 10.28 16.13 5.85
N GLY A 283 10.54 15.53 4.70
CA GLY A 283 10.39 16.22 3.41
C GLY A 283 8.95 16.63 3.11
N SER A 284 7.98 15.79 3.47
CA SER A 284 6.56 16.03 3.19
C SER A 284 5.97 17.19 4.00
N VAL A 285 6.36 17.32 5.27
CA VAL A 285 5.90 18.45 6.12
C VAL A 285 6.48 19.75 5.59
N LEU A 286 7.79 19.83 5.39
CA LEU A 286 8.45 21.05 4.88
C LEU A 286 7.93 21.43 3.50
N GLN A 287 7.82 20.49 2.58
CA GLN A 287 7.28 20.73 1.24
C GLN A 287 5.84 21.24 1.28
N SER A 288 5.02 20.71 2.20
CA SER A 288 3.64 21.20 2.37
C SER A 288 3.60 22.61 2.95
N GLU A 289 4.50 22.96 3.86
CA GLU A 289 4.66 24.31 4.39
C GLU A 289 5.12 25.29 3.30
N GLU A 290 6.16 24.95 2.54
CA GLU A 290 6.69 25.76 1.43
C GLU A 290 5.63 26.03 0.35
N ARG A 291 4.75 25.06 0.09
CA ARG A 291 3.64 25.18 -0.85
C ARG A 291 2.42 25.92 -0.29
N GLY A 292 2.48 26.41 0.96
CA GLY A 292 1.38 27.10 1.61
C GLY A 292 0.15 26.21 1.90
N LEU A 293 0.35 24.91 2.04
CA LEU A 293 -0.70 23.93 2.30
C LEU A 293 -0.89 23.66 3.81
N VAL A 294 -0.05 24.25 4.65
CA VAL A 294 -0.14 24.19 6.11
C VAL A 294 -0.37 25.60 6.64
N PHE A 295 -1.40 25.76 7.46
CA PHE A 295 -1.78 27.05 8.02
C PHE A 295 -1.21 27.21 9.44
N LYS A 296 -0.35 28.20 9.64
CA LYS A 296 0.34 28.47 10.91
C LYS A 296 -0.28 29.67 11.64
N GLY A 297 -0.40 29.56 12.97
CA GLY A 297 -0.83 30.64 13.87
C GLY A 297 -0.10 30.61 15.20
N GLN A 298 -0.10 31.77 15.92
CA GLN A 298 0.41 31.81 17.30
C GLN A 298 -0.63 31.24 18.27
N THR A 299 -1.91 31.25 17.87
CA THR A 299 -2.99 30.57 18.58
C THR A 299 -3.63 29.52 17.70
N ILE A 300 -4.33 28.56 18.32
CA ILE A 300 -5.13 27.55 17.61
C ILE A 300 -6.18 28.24 16.73
N GLY A 301 -6.83 29.27 17.27
CA GLY A 301 -7.84 30.06 16.55
C GLY A 301 -7.30 30.72 15.30
N GLU A 302 -6.11 31.32 15.35
CA GLU A 302 -5.45 31.92 14.18
C GLU A 302 -5.18 30.88 13.09
N ALA A 303 -4.62 29.72 13.47
CA ALA A 303 -4.34 28.66 12.50
C ALA A 303 -5.64 28.11 11.89
N ALA A 304 -6.68 27.93 12.70
CA ALA A 304 -8.00 27.47 12.28
C ALA A 304 -8.67 28.46 11.31
N ALA A 305 -8.66 29.75 11.63
CA ALA A 305 -9.22 30.81 10.78
C ALA A 305 -8.56 30.83 9.39
N LYS A 306 -7.22 30.75 9.33
CA LYS A 306 -6.47 30.68 8.08
C LYS A 306 -6.83 29.43 7.25
N ALA A 307 -7.18 28.32 7.91
CA ALA A 307 -7.64 27.09 7.26
C ALA A 307 -9.14 27.13 6.88
N GLY A 308 -9.83 28.24 7.14
CA GLY A 308 -11.25 28.41 6.86
C GLY A 308 -12.16 27.62 7.79
N LEU A 309 -11.72 27.35 9.02
CA LEU A 309 -12.49 26.73 10.10
C LEU A 309 -12.97 27.80 11.10
N ASP A 310 -14.03 27.50 11.86
CA ASP A 310 -14.44 28.34 13.00
C ASP A 310 -13.40 28.26 14.13
N PRO A 311 -12.71 29.39 14.45
CA PRO A 311 -11.68 29.43 15.47
C PRO A 311 -12.16 28.97 16.84
N LYS A 312 -13.34 29.43 17.27
CA LYS A 312 -13.92 29.15 18.59
C LYS A 312 -14.23 27.66 18.75
N VAL A 313 -14.73 27.03 17.69
CA VAL A 313 -15.07 25.61 17.72
C VAL A 313 -13.82 24.75 17.78
N VAL A 314 -12.77 25.07 16.98
CA VAL A 314 -11.51 24.31 16.99
C VAL A 314 -10.81 24.47 18.35
N GLU A 315 -10.74 25.69 18.91
CA GLU A 315 -10.18 25.95 20.25
C GLU A 315 -10.91 25.14 21.34
N ALA A 316 -12.24 25.13 21.30
CA ALA A 316 -13.04 24.33 22.23
C ALA A 316 -12.77 22.82 22.07
N THR A 317 -12.64 22.34 20.85
CA THR A 317 -12.33 20.93 20.54
C THR A 317 -10.94 20.52 21.07
N VAL A 318 -9.91 21.35 20.83
CA VAL A 318 -8.55 21.09 21.36
C VAL A 318 -8.53 21.19 22.89
N LYS A 319 -9.23 22.16 23.49
CA LYS A 319 -9.33 22.29 24.94
C LYS A 319 -9.95 21.06 25.58
N ALA A 320 -11.03 20.50 25.02
CA ALA A 320 -11.65 19.28 25.49
C ALA A 320 -10.71 18.09 25.41
N TYR A 321 -10.01 17.92 24.27
CA TYR A 321 -8.98 16.88 24.09
C TYR A 321 -7.86 17.02 25.14
N ASN A 322 -7.30 18.22 25.31
CA ASN A 322 -6.23 18.47 26.26
C ASN A 322 -6.66 18.16 27.71
N SER A 323 -7.88 18.53 28.09
CA SER A 323 -8.44 18.23 29.42
C SER A 323 -8.51 16.74 29.70
N ASP A 324 -8.89 15.93 28.71
CA ASP A 324 -8.91 14.46 28.86
C ASP A 324 -7.49 13.92 29.02
N ILE A 325 -6.54 14.38 28.21
CA ILE A 325 -5.14 13.92 28.29
C ILE A 325 -4.50 14.30 29.63
N GLU A 326 -4.70 15.53 30.10
CA GLU A 326 -4.15 15.99 31.38
C GLU A 326 -4.75 15.27 32.58
N LYS A 327 -6.05 14.95 32.53
CA LYS A 327 -6.76 14.35 33.66
C LYS A 327 -6.67 12.82 33.69
N TYR A 328 -6.69 12.17 32.51
CA TYR A 328 -6.83 10.71 32.41
C TYR A 328 -5.65 10.05 31.68
N GLY A 329 -4.79 10.80 31.00
CA GLY A 329 -3.72 10.26 30.14
C GLY A 329 -4.21 9.65 28.84
N GLU A 330 -5.53 9.69 28.57
CA GLU A 330 -6.18 9.15 27.38
C GLU A 330 -7.34 10.03 26.92
N ASP A 331 -7.71 9.95 25.65
CA ASP A 331 -8.91 10.56 25.09
C ASP A 331 -10.12 9.64 25.32
N ARG A 332 -11.09 10.09 26.07
CA ARG A 332 -12.27 9.30 26.44
C ARG A 332 -13.38 9.35 25.41
N VAL A 333 -13.34 10.31 24.48
CA VAL A 333 -14.40 10.49 23.47
C VAL A 333 -14.29 9.44 22.37
N PHE A 334 -13.07 9.21 21.85
CA PHE A 334 -12.81 8.22 20.79
C PHE A 334 -11.94 7.05 21.25
N GLY A 335 -11.61 6.98 22.55
CA GLY A 335 -10.85 5.87 23.13
C GLY A 335 -9.39 5.83 22.68
N ARG A 336 -8.79 6.99 22.35
CA ARG A 336 -7.38 7.08 21.95
C ARG A 336 -6.49 7.01 23.18
N LYS A 337 -5.62 5.97 23.26
CA LYS A 337 -4.71 5.73 24.41
C LYS A 337 -3.25 5.97 24.07
N HIS A 338 -2.91 5.95 22.80
CA HIS A 338 -1.53 6.05 22.31
C HIS A 338 -1.46 6.97 21.09
N GLN A 339 -0.27 7.30 20.66
CA GLN A 339 -0.01 7.89 19.35
C GLN A 339 -0.31 6.86 18.24
N ALA A 340 0.50 6.71 17.22
CA ALA A 340 0.26 5.72 16.16
C ALA A 340 0.24 4.28 16.70
N GLY A 341 -0.83 3.57 16.44
CA GLY A 341 -0.97 2.19 16.90
C GLY A 341 -1.00 2.08 18.44
N GLU A 342 -0.17 1.20 18.99
CA GLU A 342 -0.06 0.96 20.42
C GLU A 342 1.20 1.62 21.04
N MET A 343 1.81 2.60 20.36
CA MET A 343 3.08 3.22 20.77
C MET A 343 2.94 4.72 21.04
N GLY A 344 3.80 5.22 21.94
CA GLY A 344 3.90 6.63 22.25
C GLY A 344 2.79 7.13 23.20
N LYS A 345 3.18 7.99 24.15
CA LYS A 345 2.24 8.64 25.08
C LYS A 345 1.55 9.82 24.39
N LEU A 346 0.27 9.98 24.68
CA LEU A 346 -0.45 11.19 24.30
C LEU A 346 0.05 12.40 25.10
N ARG A 347 -0.10 13.57 24.52
CA ARG A 347 0.24 14.85 25.14
C ARG A 347 -0.78 15.90 24.75
N PRO A 348 -0.96 16.95 25.55
CA PRO A 348 -1.76 18.09 25.18
C PRO A 348 -1.17 18.83 23.98
N ILE A 349 -2.03 19.43 23.17
CA ILE A 349 -1.67 20.34 22.07
C ILE A 349 -1.75 21.76 22.63
N ASN A 350 -0.63 22.27 23.18
CA ASN A 350 -0.65 23.54 23.93
C ASN A 350 0.59 24.43 23.76
N LYS A 351 1.52 24.08 22.85
CA LYS A 351 2.77 24.82 22.67
C LYS A 351 2.83 25.50 21.29
N PRO A 352 2.77 26.83 21.22
CA PRO A 352 2.84 27.55 19.95
C PRO A 352 4.18 27.39 19.24
N PRO A 353 4.24 27.66 17.93
CA PRO A 353 3.11 27.92 17.06
C PRO A 353 2.25 26.67 16.79
N PHE A 354 1.00 26.91 16.38
CA PHE A 354 0.04 25.88 16.03
C PHE A 354 -0.15 25.77 14.53
N TYR A 355 -0.55 24.61 14.06
CA TYR A 355 -0.65 24.27 12.66
C TYR A 355 -1.97 23.56 12.35
N VAL A 356 -2.54 23.87 11.20
CA VAL A 356 -3.66 23.14 10.60
C VAL A 356 -3.27 22.68 9.21
N PHE A 357 -3.31 21.38 8.97
CA PHE A 357 -3.02 20.75 7.68
C PHE A 357 -4.29 20.09 7.13
N PRO A 358 -4.94 20.71 6.11
CA PRO A 358 -6.05 20.07 5.40
C PRO A 358 -5.54 18.87 4.61
N GLY A 359 -6.07 17.69 4.93
CA GLY A 359 -5.68 16.44 4.28
C GLY A 359 -6.86 15.69 3.71
N THR A 360 -6.61 14.93 2.65
CA THR A 360 -7.57 14.00 2.06
C THR A 360 -7.01 12.58 2.04
N ALA A 361 -7.86 11.62 1.66
CA ALA A 361 -7.45 10.25 1.47
C ALA A 361 -7.30 9.93 -0.02
N VAL A 362 -6.27 9.14 -0.38
CA VAL A 362 -5.98 8.74 -1.76
C VAL A 362 -5.81 7.23 -1.88
N LEU A 363 -6.11 6.69 -3.04
CA LEU A 363 -5.85 5.30 -3.38
C LEU A 363 -4.40 5.16 -3.85
N LEU A 364 -3.63 4.35 -3.13
CA LEU A 364 -2.25 3.99 -3.52
C LEU A 364 -2.22 2.63 -4.23
N ALA A 365 -3.17 1.77 -3.93
CA ALA A 365 -3.32 0.44 -4.48
C ALA A 365 -4.71 -0.11 -4.11
N THR A 366 -5.17 -1.16 -4.80
CA THR A 366 -6.46 -1.80 -4.50
C THR A 366 -6.36 -2.90 -3.44
N TYR A 367 -5.19 -3.54 -3.32
CA TYR A 367 -4.89 -4.61 -2.33
C TYR A 367 -5.79 -5.85 -2.41
N CYS A 368 -6.58 -5.98 -3.45
CA CYS A 368 -7.50 -7.07 -3.77
C CYS A 368 -7.29 -7.52 -5.20
N GLY A 369 -7.87 -8.62 -5.61
CA GLY A 369 -7.75 -9.10 -6.99
C GLY A 369 -8.06 -10.58 -7.14
N VAL A 370 -7.45 -11.22 -8.15
CA VAL A 370 -7.68 -12.64 -8.41
C VAL A 370 -7.21 -13.49 -7.23
N LYS A 371 -7.99 -14.52 -6.92
CA LYS A 371 -7.64 -15.50 -5.90
C LYS A 371 -6.54 -16.41 -6.40
N ILE A 372 -5.55 -16.65 -5.55
CA ILE A 372 -4.44 -17.57 -5.81
C ILE A 372 -4.30 -18.58 -4.68
N ASN A 373 -3.68 -19.72 -4.97
CA ASN A 373 -3.25 -20.64 -3.94
C ASN A 373 -1.79 -20.37 -3.49
N GLU A 374 -1.26 -21.21 -2.59
CA GLU A 374 0.11 -21.18 -2.07
C GLU A 374 1.20 -21.30 -3.16
N LYS A 375 0.84 -21.78 -4.35
CA LYS A 375 1.72 -21.91 -5.53
C LYS A 375 1.52 -20.79 -6.53
N THR A 376 0.71 -19.76 -6.20
CA THR A 376 0.35 -18.65 -7.08
C THR A 376 -0.44 -19.03 -8.33
N GLU A 377 -0.98 -20.25 -8.38
CA GLU A 377 -1.92 -20.68 -9.43
C GLU A 377 -3.24 -19.93 -9.24
N VAL A 378 -3.81 -19.38 -10.30
CA VAL A 378 -5.10 -18.67 -10.25
C VAL A 378 -6.23 -19.69 -10.04
N ILE A 379 -7.14 -19.38 -9.12
CA ILE A 379 -8.24 -20.24 -8.71
C ILE A 379 -9.55 -19.73 -9.33
N ASP A 380 -10.35 -20.64 -9.86
CA ASP A 380 -11.68 -20.34 -10.42
C ASP A 380 -12.76 -20.25 -9.31
N VAL A 381 -13.97 -19.86 -9.69
CA VAL A 381 -15.13 -19.71 -8.79
C VAL A 381 -15.61 -21.06 -8.19
N PHE A 382 -15.12 -22.18 -8.67
CA PHE A 382 -15.41 -23.51 -8.17
C PHE A 382 -14.29 -24.06 -7.25
N GLY A 383 -13.22 -23.28 -7.02
CA GLY A 383 -12.09 -23.66 -6.19
C GLY A 383 -11.01 -24.47 -6.92
N ASN A 384 -11.09 -24.65 -8.24
CA ASN A 384 -10.09 -25.35 -9.03
C ASN A 384 -9.06 -24.35 -9.58
N LYS A 385 -7.85 -24.83 -9.86
CA LYS A 385 -6.85 -24.01 -10.55
C LYS A 385 -7.22 -23.85 -12.04
N ILE A 386 -6.96 -22.66 -12.58
CA ILE A 386 -7.02 -22.43 -14.03
C ILE A 386 -5.68 -22.86 -14.63
N PRO A 387 -5.63 -23.99 -15.39
CA PRO A 387 -4.36 -24.51 -15.90
C PRO A 387 -3.61 -23.51 -16.78
N GLY A 388 -2.31 -23.35 -16.54
CA GLY A 388 -1.45 -22.44 -17.31
C GLY A 388 -1.56 -20.97 -16.91
N LEU A 389 -2.35 -20.62 -15.88
CA LEU A 389 -2.51 -19.25 -15.40
C LEU A 389 -2.02 -19.08 -13.96
N TYR A 390 -1.14 -18.10 -13.76
CA TYR A 390 -0.55 -17.72 -12.48
C TYR A 390 -0.68 -16.21 -12.28
N ALA A 391 -0.61 -15.75 -11.03
CA ALA A 391 -0.65 -14.33 -10.76
C ALA A 391 0.22 -13.95 -9.55
N ALA A 392 0.79 -12.75 -9.58
CA ALA A 392 1.63 -12.23 -8.51
C ALA A 392 1.50 -10.70 -8.37
N GLY A 393 1.76 -10.20 -7.17
CA GLY A 393 1.73 -8.76 -6.88
C GLY A 393 0.33 -8.22 -6.63
N GLU A 394 0.10 -6.95 -7.01
CA GLU A 394 -1.14 -6.24 -6.66
C GLU A 394 -2.39 -6.79 -7.38
N VAL A 395 -2.23 -7.48 -8.50
CA VAL A 395 -3.35 -8.13 -9.20
C VAL A 395 -3.99 -9.25 -8.39
N THR A 396 -3.34 -9.71 -7.29
CA THR A 396 -3.81 -10.83 -6.45
C THR A 396 -4.48 -10.35 -5.16
N GLY A 397 -5.58 -11.02 -4.78
CA GLY A 397 -6.25 -10.90 -3.48
C GLY A 397 -5.87 -12.02 -2.51
N GLY A 398 -6.52 -12.06 -1.35
CA GLY A 398 -6.35 -13.09 -0.31
C GLY A 398 -5.20 -12.87 0.66
N PHE A 399 -4.27 -11.95 0.39
CA PHE A 399 -3.11 -11.70 1.26
C PHE A 399 -3.38 -10.64 2.33
N HIS A 400 -4.12 -9.58 2.02
CA HIS A 400 -4.27 -8.43 2.91
C HIS A 400 -5.49 -8.51 3.83
N GLY A 401 -6.52 -9.28 3.47
CA GLY A 401 -7.77 -9.33 4.22
C GLY A 401 -8.42 -7.94 4.33
N LYS A 402 -8.91 -7.61 5.53
CA LYS A 402 -9.66 -6.38 5.80
C LYS A 402 -8.84 -5.10 5.61
N THR A 403 -7.54 -5.11 5.88
CA THR A 403 -6.70 -3.91 5.76
C THR A 403 -5.23 -4.24 5.53
N TYR A 404 -4.53 -3.29 4.98
CA TYR A 404 -3.13 -3.38 4.56
C TYR A 404 -2.14 -3.16 5.72
N MET A 405 -1.25 -4.11 5.96
CA MET A 405 -0.09 -3.93 6.80
C MET A 405 1.00 -3.15 6.03
N SER A 406 1.43 -1.99 6.56
CA SER A 406 2.43 -1.14 5.89
C SER A 406 3.71 -1.90 5.57
N GLY A 407 4.27 -1.68 4.39
CA GLY A 407 5.52 -2.32 3.96
C GLY A 407 5.36 -3.71 3.34
N THR A 408 4.15 -4.28 3.26
CA THR A 408 3.98 -5.60 2.65
C THR A 408 3.72 -5.57 1.15
N ALA A 409 3.18 -4.47 0.58
CA ALA A 409 2.74 -4.47 -0.82
C ALA A 409 3.88 -4.61 -1.83
N PHE A 410 4.96 -3.85 -1.67
CA PHE A 410 6.11 -3.91 -2.58
C PHE A 410 6.75 -5.29 -2.55
N ILE A 411 7.13 -5.76 -1.35
CA ILE A 411 7.81 -7.04 -1.21
C ILE A 411 6.89 -8.25 -1.51
N LYS A 412 5.57 -8.12 -1.33
CA LYS A 412 4.59 -9.12 -1.78
C LYS A 412 4.73 -9.41 -3.27
N GLY A 413 4.91 -8.36 -4.09
CA GLY A 413 5.10 -8.53 -5.53
C GLY A 413 6.35 -9.34 -5.87
N LEU A 414 7.45 -9.11 -5.15
CA LEU A 414 8.71 -9.84 -5.32
C LEU A 414 8.58 -11.30 -4.85
N VAL A 415 7.99 -11.52 -3.67
CA VAL A 415 7.83 -12.87 -3.09
C VAL A 415 6.94 -13.73 -3.99
N PHE A 416 5.76 -13.26 -4.34
CA PHE A 416 4.87 -14.08 -5.18
C PHE A 416 5.35 -14.19 -6.62
N GLY A 417 6.09 -13.19 -7.14
CA GLY A 417 6.79 -13.32 -8.43
C GLY A 417 7.84 -14.43 -8.42
N TYR A 418 8.61 -14.54 -7.33
CA TYR A 418 9.57 -15.60 -7.11
C TYR A 418 8.88 -16.99 -7.03
N VAL A 419 7.82 -17.10 -6.23
CA VAL A 419 7.05 -18.36 -6.09
C VAL A 419 6.42 -18.74 -7.44
N ALA A 420 5.80 -17.81 -8.16
CA ALA A 420 5.21 -18.06 -9.47
C ALA A 420 6.22 -18.61 -10.48
N ALA A 421 7.40 -17.98 -10.55
CA ALA A 421 8.47 -18.42 -11.45
C ALA A 421 8.92 -19.86 -11.14
N ASN A 422 9.12 -20.19 -9.87
CA ASN A 422 9.50 -21.53 -9.42
C ASN A 422 8.40 -22.55 -9.74
N THR A 423 7.13 -22.22 -9.48
CA THR A 423 5.98 -23.09 -9.79
C THR A 423 5.88 -23.39 -11.27
N VAL A 424 5.98 -22.38 -12.13
CA VAL A 424 5.93 -22.54 -13.60
C VAL A 424 7.06 -23.45 -14.12
N VAL A 425 8.27 -23.29 -13.56
CA VAL A 425 9.42 -24.13 -13.95
C VAL A 425 9.24 -25.58 -13.51
N GLN A 426 8.77 -25.81 -12.27
CA GLN A 426 8.53 -27.17 -11.75
C GLN A 426 7.41 -27.88 -12.50
N ALA A 427 6.29 -27.20 -12.77
CA ALA A 427 5.17 -27.77 -13.54
C ALA A 427 5.57 -28.20 -14.95
N SER A 428 6.63 -27.61 -15.51
CA SER A 428 7.14 -27.99 -16.83
C SER A 428 8.07 -29.20 -16.81
N LYS A 429 8.71 -29.50 -15.68
CA LYS A 429 9.57 -30.72 -15.53
C LYS A 429 8.78 -31.97 -15.32
N GLY A 430 7.58 -31.92 -14.73
CA GLY A 430 6.70 -33.06 -14.53
C GLY A 430 5.89 -33.48 -15.78
N LYS A 431 6.05 -32.72 -16.91
CA LYS A 431 5.40 -33.04 -18.20
C LYS A 431 6.39 -33.58 -19.27
N ALA A 432 7.67 -33.69 -18.91
CA ALA A 432 8.71 -34.30 -19.73
C ALA A 432 9.00 -35.72 -19.24
#